data_cca98b43d016acb5a8a072dbe6e320b2
#
_entry.id   cca98b43d016acb5a8a072dbe6e320b2
#
_cell.length_a   1.000
_cell.length_b   1.000
_cell.length_c   1.000
_cell.angle_alpha   90.00
_cell.angle_beta   90.00
_cell.angle_gamma   90.00
#
_symmetry.space_group_name_H-M   'P 1'
#
loop_
_entity.id
_entity.type
_entity.pdbx_description
1 polymer ?
#
loop_
_entity_poly.entity_id
_entity_poly.type
_entity_poly.pdbx_seq_one_letter_code
_entity_poly.pdbx_strand_id
1 'polypeptide(L)'
;MVTSGSGQFKRAGPVWGPRQYILAATAMTLAVSAVAVVTTVVLSPARITFSVTDASSSPVEGSLVSLNFTLEAANPSRRAGVEYSSVTARLQLYSPSHGTAASLKTDVHQAMPLHQPPAIPRSLRASVLFDREAFGSNRSTPPMTVLVVAQVRFKVGLAYSRHYEVRVSCQPVDFFAATATVAATSVDCVA
;
A
#
# COMPACT_ATOMS: atom_id res chain seq x y z
N MET A 1 47.64 18.24 -67.32
CA MET A 1 46.20 18.07 -67.14
C MET A 1 45.95 16.70 -66.58
N VAL A 2 45.69 16.60 -65.26
CA VAL A 2 45.41 15.32 -64.56
C VAL A 2 43.98 15.45 -64.12
N THR A 3 43.09 14.69 -64.78
CA THR A 3 41.68 14.59 -64.40
C THR A 3 41.54 13.56 -63.26
N SER A 4 41.26 14.04 -62.02
CA SER A 4 40.98 13.21 -60.87
C SER A 4 39.52 12.75 -60.90
N GLY A 5 39.30 11.49 -61.28
CA GLY A 5 37.98 10.86 -61.22
C GLY A 5 37.61 10.41 -59.77
N SER A 6 36.73 11.14 -59.11
CA SER A 6 36.16 10.75 -57.86
C SER A 6 35.12 9.63 -58.03
N GLY A 7 35.54 8.38 -57.86
CA GLY A 7 34.62 7.23 -57.81
C GLY A 7 33.75 7.31 -56.58
N GLN A 8 32.50 7.68 -56.72
CA GLN A 8 31.47 7.52 -55.71
C GLN A 8 31.18 6.02 -55.49
N PHE A 9 31.70 5.48 -54.41
CA PHE A 9 31.26 4.17 -53.91
C PHE A 9 29.82 4.28 -53.40
N LYS A 10 28.85 4.01 -54.28
CA LYS A 10 27.48 3.72 -53.85
C LYS A 10 27.52 2.44 -52.97
N ARG A 11 27.46 2.60 -51.67
CA ARG A 11 27.16 1.47 -50.76
C ARG A 11 25.74 0.99 -51.08
N ALA A 12 25.64 -0.09 -51.84
CA ALA A 12 24.39 -0.86 -51.96
C ALA A 12 24.07 -1.39 -50.59
N GLY A 13 23.05 -0.83 -49.94
CA GLY A 13 22.53 -1.40 -48.70
C GLY A 13 22.05 -2.83 -48.94
N PRO A 14 22.06 -3.71 -47.95
CA PRO A 14 21.63 -5.09 -48.13
C PRO A 14 20.15 -5.09 -48.56
N VAL A 15 19.91 -5.59 -49.77
CA VAL A 15 18.55 -5.78 -50.30
C VAL A 15 17.97 -7.01 -49.56
N TRP A 16 17.15 -6.77 -48.54
CA TRP A 16 16.52 -7.81 -47.78
C TRP A 16 15.41 -8.46 -48.60
N GLY A 17 15.43 -9.79 -48.66
CA GLY A 17 14.38 -10.55 -49.31
C GLY A 17 13.09 -10.57 -48.43
N PRO A 18 11.91 -10.80 -49.04
CA PRO A 18 10.63 -10.77 -48.34
C PRO A 18 10.59 -11.73 -47.11
N ARG A 19 11.29 -12.85 -47.14
CA ARG A 19 11.43 -13.78 -46.04
C ARG A 19 12.16 -13.18 -44.83
N GLN A 20 13.15 -12.32 -45.08
CA GLN A 20 13.91 -11.65 -44.02
C GLN A 20 13.07 -10.58 -43.32
N TYR A 21 12.19 -9.87 -44.05
CA TYR A 21 11.25 -8.93 -43.44
C TYR A 21 10.22 -9.65 -42.55
N ILE A 22 9.69 -10.81 -42.97
CA ILE A 22 8.76 -11.61 -42.18
C ILE A 22 9.45 -12.10 -40.90
N LEU A 23 10.67 -12.62 -40.97
CA LEU A 23 11.41 -13.08 -39.82
C LEU A 23 11.77 -11.95 -38.87
N ALA A 24 12.18 -10.79 -39.41
CA ALA A 24 12.45 -9.61 -38.57
C ALA A 24 11.18 -9.08 -37.86
N ALA A 25 10.06 -9.03 -38.57
CA ALA A 25 8.79 -8.61 -38.00
C ALA A 25 8.32 -9.56 -36.88
N THR A 26 8.38 -10.87 -37.11
CA THR A 26 8.01 -11.86 -36.08
C THR A 26 8.94 -11.82 -34.87
N ALA A 27 10.25 -11.69 -35.08
CA ALA A 27 11.19 -11.52 -33.98
C ALA A 27 10.93 -10.26 -33.17
N MET A 28 10.61 -9.15 -33.82
CA MET A 28 10.30 -7.89 -33.16
C MET A 28 9.01 -7.96 -32.36
N THR A 29 7.94 -8.57 -32.90
CA THR A 29 6.67 -8.75 -32.17
C THR A 29 6.86 -9.66 -30.95
N LEU A 30 7.63 -10.72 -31.04
CA LEU A 30 7.96 -11.59 -29.91
C LEU A 30 8.77 -10.85 -28.85
N ALA A 31 9.75 -10.04 -29.24
CA ALA A 31 10.53 -9.25 -28.30
C ALA A 31 9.66 -8.23 -27.56
N VAL A 32 8.80 -7.50 -28.27
CA VAL A 32 7.89 -6.51 -27.67
C VAL A 32 6.90 -7.19 -26.73
N SER A 33 6.32 -8.33 -27.15
CA SER A 33 5.39 -9.07 -26.30
C SER A 33 6.07 -9.62 -25.04
N ALA A 34 7.30 -10.11 -25.15
CA ALA A 34 8.07 -10.59 -24.00
C ALA A 34 8.36 -9.44 -23.01
N VAL A 35 8.76 -8.27 -23.52
CA VAL A 35 8.96 -7.07 -22.69
C VAL A 35 7.66 -6.65 -22.02
N ALA A 36 6.54 -6.64 -22.74
CA ALA A 36 5.23 -6.30 -22.18
C ALA A 36 4.80 -7.27 -21.08
N VAL A 37 4.97 -8.58 -21.29
CA VAL A 37 4.64 -9.60 -20.27
C VAL A 37 5.55 -9.44 -19.04
N VAL A 38 6.86 -9.28 -19.23
CA VAL A 38 7.78 -9.10 -18.12
C VAL A 38 7.45 -7.83 -17.34
N THR A 39 7.17 -6.72 -18.01
CA THR A 39 6.82 -5.47 -17.33
C THR A 39 5.50 -5.58 -16.58
N THR A 40 4.49 -6.23 -17.13
CA THR A 40 3.19 -6.41 -16.43
C THR A 40 3.32 -7.32 -15.22
N VAL A 41 4.07 -8.41 -15.31
CA VAL A 41 4.26 -9.35 -14.19
C VAL A 41 5.18 -8.75 -13.11
N VAL A 42 6.25 -8.07 -13.50
CA VAL A 42 7.20 -7.47 -12.53
C VAL A 42 6.64 -6.22 -11.88
N LEU A 43 5.85 -5.43 -12.61
CA LEU A 43 5.21 -4.21 -12.10
C LEU A 43 3.82 -4.43 -11.52
N SER A 44 3.30 -5.67 -11.51
CA SER A 44 2.07 -5.99 -10.78
C SER A 44 2.25 -5.62 -9.30
N PRO A 45 1.43 -4.70 -8.77
CA PRO A 45 1.54 -4.30 -7.39
C PRO A 45 1.31 -5.52 -6.49
N ALA A 46 2.27 -5.82 -5.63
CA ALA A 46 2.05 -6.80 -4.58
C ALA A 46 0.88 -6.31 -3.71
N ARG A 47 -0.05 -7.20 -3.36
CA ARG A 47 -1.14 -6.84 -2.46
C ARG A 47 -0.57 -6.64 -1.07
N ILE A 48 -0.47 -5.38 -0.64
CA ILE A 48 -0.12 -5.05 0.73
C ILE A 48 -1.33 -5.39 1.60
N THR A 49 -1.10 -6.13 2.67
CA THR A 49 -2.14 -6.41 3.66
C THR A 49 -1.85 -5.58 4.92
N PHE A 50 -2.93 -5.14 5.54
CA PHE A 50 -2.88 -4.45 6.82
C PHE A 50 -3.61 -5.28 7.86
N SER A 51 -3.13 -5.25 9.09
CA SER A 51 -3.84 -5.79 10.25
C SER A 51 -3.70 -4.82 11.43
N VAL A 52 -4.67 -4.84 12.32
CA VAL A 52 -4.63 -4.10 13.59
C VAL A 52 -4.22 -5.06 14.68
N THR A 53 -3.17 -4.70 15.41
CA THR A 53 -2.70 -5.43 16.59
C THR A 53 -2.66 -4.49 17.79
N ASP A 54 -2.59 -5.04 18.99
CA ASP A 54 -2.39 -4.30 20.24
C ASP A 54 -3.40 -3.16 20.47
N ALA A 55 -4.67 -3.37 20.09
CA ALA A 55 -5.71 -2.40 20.35
C ALA A 55 -5.96 -2.31 21.88
N SER A 56 -5.84 -1.11 22.42
CA SER A 56 -5.98 -0.85 23.86
C SER A 56 -6.52 0.53 24.15
N SER A 57 -7.07 0.70 25.33
CA SER A 57 -7.53 1.99 25.83
C SER A 57 -6.81 2.34 27.11
N SER A 58 -6.45 3.62 27.26
CA SER A 58 -5.86 4.16 28.49
C SER A 58 -6.60 5.43 28.91
N PRO A 59 -7.01 5.54 30.19
CA PRO A 59 -7.63 6.76 30.69
C PRO A 59 -6.60 7.92 30.66
N VAL A 60 -7.05 9.12 30.28
CA VAL A 60 -6.22 10.31 30.25
C VAL A 60 -6.64 11.25 31.39
N GLU A 61 -7.76 11.92 31.24
CA GLU A 61 -8.27 12.86 32.24
C GLU A 61 -9.81 12.99 32.07
N GLY A 62 -10.54 12.92 33.16
CA GLY A 62 -12.01 13.01 33.13
C GLY A 62 -12.66 11.90 32.30
N SER A 63 -13.45 12.28 31.30
CA SER A 63 -14.11 11.36 30.35
C SER A 63 -13.25 10.96 29.16
N LEU A 64 -12.05 11.59 29.01
CA LEU A 64 -11.17 11.34 27.88
C LEU A 64 -10.39 10.05 28.03
N VAL A 65 -10.41 9.26 26.97
CA VAL A 65 -9.68 8.00 26.85
C VAL A 65 -8.79 8.06 25.61
N SER A 66 -7.54 7.67 25.75
CA SER A 66 -6.64 7.46 24.61
C SER A 66 -6.83 6.03 24.10
N LEU A 67 -7.25 5.90 22.85
CA LEU A 67 -7.29 4.63 22.14
C LEU A 67 -6.00 4.47 21.35
N ASN A 68 -5.25 3.42 21.67
CA ASN A 68 -3.97 3.13 21.06
C ASN A 68 -4.06 1.82 20.29
N PHE A 69 -3.44 1.76 19.13
CA PHE A 69 -3.36 0.54 18.34
C PHE A 69 -2.11 0.53 17.46
N THR A 70 -1.72 -0.65 17.05
CA THR A 70 -0.63 -0.87 16.12
C THR A 70 -1.18 -1.36 14.80
N LEU A 71 -0.88 -0.65 13.71
CA LEU A 71 -1.14 -1.10 12.34
C LEU A 71 0.10 -1.85 11.86
N GLU A 72 -0.07 -3.12 11.54
CA GLU A 72 0.96 -3.90 10.90
C GLU A 72 0.71 -3.94 9.39
N ALA A 73 1.68 -3.45 8.63
CA ALA A 73 1.67 -3.49 7.17
C ALA A 73 2.58 -4.65 6.72
N ALA A 74 2.01 -5.66 6.07
CA ALA A 74 2.75 -6.78 5.53
C ALA A 74 2.90 -6.66 4.01
N ASN A 75 4.14 -6.75 3.55
CA ASN A 75 4.49 -6.79 2.14
C ASN A 75 4.87 -8.22 1.76
N PRO A 76 4.01 -8.99 1.07
CA PRO A 76 4.32 -10.37 0.71
C PRO A 76 5.35 -10.48 -0.43
N SER A 77 5.68 -9.38 -1.10
CA SER A 77 6.65 -9.39 -2.18
C SER A 77 8.06 -9.67 -1.68
N ARG A 78 8.73 -10.63 -2.27
CA ARG A 78 10.16 -10.93 -1.99
C ARG A 78 11.12 -10.07 -2.81
N ARG A 79 10.62 -9.32 -3.81
CA ARG A 79 11.46 -8.59 -4.78
C ARG A 79 11.22 -7.09 -4.76
N ALA A 80 10.02 -6.67 -4.39
CA ALA A 80 9.64 -5.26 -4.37
C ALA A 80 9.60 -4.74 -2.94
N GLY A 81 10.35 -3.70 -2.64
CA GLY A 81 10.15 -2.88 -1.46
C GLY A 81 8.96 -1.96 -1.63
N VAL A 82 8.44 -1.43 -0.54
CA VAL A 82 7.33 -0.47 -0.52
C VAL A 82 7.79 0.83 0.11
N GLU A 83 7.41 1.93 -0.49
CA GLU A 83 7.56 3.25 0.10
C GLU A 83 6.17 3.83 0.33
N TYR A 84 5.89 4.17 1.57
CA TYR A 84 4.66 4.84 1.98
C TYR A 84 4.90 6.35 1.97
N SER A 85 4.24 7.06 1.08
CA SER A 85 4.28 8.53 1.01
C SER A 85 3.40 9.15 2.08
N SER A 86 2.27 8.53 2.38
CA SER A 86 1.37 8.90 3.47
C SER A 86 0.59 7.69 3.97
N VAL A 87 0.33 7.67 5.27
CA VAL A 87 -0.59 6.72 5.90
C VAL A 87 -1.50 7.52 6.81
N THR A 88 -2.80 7.40 6.60
CA THR A 88 -3.82 8.01 7.45
C THR A 88 -4.76 6.93 7.95
N ALA A 89 -5.08 6.99 9.23
CA ALA A 89 -6.08 6.14 9.83
C ALA A 89 -7.24 6.98 10.34
N ARG A 90 -8.44 6.42 10.31
CA ARG A 90 -9.65 7.02 10.87
C ARG A 90 -10.42 5.96 11.63
N LEU A 91 -10.82 6.31 12.83
CA LEU A 91 -11.68 5.47 13.63
C LEU A 91 -13.13 5.82 13.35
N GLN A 92 -13.92 4.84 12.92
CA GLN A 92 -15.36 5.00 12.72
C GLN A 92 -16.10 4.30 13.85
N LEU A 93 -17.03 5.04 14.46
CA LEU A 93 -17.95 4.55 15.47
C LEU A 93 -19.34 4.61 14.89
N TYR A 94 -20.06 3.51 15.00
CA TYR A 94 -21.48 3.48 14.68
C TYR A 94 -22.27 3.74 15.94
N SER A 95 -23.00 4.86 15.98
CA SER A 95 -23.94 5.15 17.06
C SER A 95 -25.34 4.73 16.63
N PRO A 96 -25.90 3.65 17.20
CA PRO A 96 -27.24 3.22 16.84
C PRO A 96 -28.32 4.22 17.23
N SER A 97 -28.04 5.10 18.22
CA SER A 97 -28.99 6.11 18.71
C SER A 97 -29.14 7.32 17.77
N HIS A 98 -28.15 7.62 16.95
CA HIS A 98 -28.14 8.79 16.07
C HIS A 98 -28.13 8.43 14.58
N GLY A 99 -28.02 7.16 14.21
CA GLY A 99 -27.95 6.71 12.81
C GLY A 99 -26.74 7.25 12.02
N THR A 100 -25.82 7.94 12.69
CA THR A 100 -24.65 8.59 12.09
C THR A 100 -23.37 7.89 12.54
N ALA A 101 -22.46 7.66 11.59
CA ALA A 101 -21.13 7.21 11.90
C ALA A 101 -20.26 8.43 12.23
N ALA A 102 -19.77 8.51 13.45
CA ALA A 102 -18.72 9.48 13.79
C ALA A 102 -17.37 8.98 13.28
N SER A 103 -16.60 9.88 12.68
CA SER A 103 -15.27 9.58 12.17
C SER A 103 -14.23 10.44 12.89
N LEU A 104 -13.35 9.80 13.62
CA LEU A 104 -12.25 10.44 14.33
C LEU A 104 -10.95 10.23 13.54
N LYS A 105 -10.23 11.33 13.30
CA LYS A 105 -8.89 11.25 12.70
C LYS A 105 -7.92 10.73 13.74
N THR A 106 -7.10 9.77 13.35
CA THR A 106 -6.10 9.15 14.20
C THR A 106 -4.72 9.75 13.89
N ASP A 107 -3.94 10.01 14.90
CA ASP A 107 -2.55 10.43 14.76
C ASP A 107 -1.65 9.20 14.59
N VAL A 108 -0.99 9.12 13.45
CA VAL A 108 -0.03 8.06 13.15
C VAL A 108 1.36 8.54 13.53
N HIS A 109 1.97 7.91 14.53
CA HIS A 109 3.26 8.30 15.11
C HIS A 109 4.44 7.74 14.30
N GLN A 110 4.50 8.08 13.01
CA GLN A 110 5.59 7.64 12.15
C GLN A 110 5.98 8.74 11.18
N ALA A 111 7.30 8.96 11.06
CA ALA A 111 7.82 9.88 10.06
C ALA A 111 7.61 9.32 8.64
N MET A 112 7.14 10.17 7.73
CA MET A 112 6.98 9.86 6.31
C MET A 112 8.04 10.61 5.48
N PRO A 113 8.52 10.04 4.37
CA PRO A 113 8.17 8.74 3.80
C PRO A 113 8.79 7.55 4.55
N LEU A 114 8.02 6.46 4.66
CA LEU A 114 8.46 5.23 5.29
C LEU A 114 8.84 4.19 4.24
N HIS A 115 10.04 3.63 4.38
CA HIS A 115 10.52 2.55 3.50
C HIS A 115 10.37 1.19 4.17
N GLN A 116 9.76 0.26 3.47
CA GLN A 116 9.60 -1.12 3.87
C GLN A 116 10.38 -2.04 2.93
N PRO A 117 11.36 -2.79 3.43
CA PRO A 117 12.06 -3.80 2.64
C PRO A 117 11.11 -4.92 2.17
N PRO A 118 11.51 -5.70 1.14
CA PRO A 118 10.76 -6.87 0.72
C PRO A 118 10.57 -7.87 1.85
N ALA A 119 9.39 -8.48 1.94
CA ALA A 119 9.03 -9.56 2.87
C ALA A 119 9.24 -9.24 4.37
N ILE A 120 9.39 -7.98 4.76
CA ILE A 120 9.53 -7.57 6.15
C ILE A 120 8.29 -6.77 6.55
N PRO A 121 7.53 -7.18 7.59
CA PRO A 121 6.40 -6.39 8.07
C PRO A 121 6.89 -5.08 8.73
N ARG A 122 6.01 -4.08 8.76
CA ARG A 122 6.24 -2.81 9.44
C ARG A 122 5.08 -2.48 10.33
N SER A 123 5.41 -2.12 11.56
CA SER A 123 4.43 -1.72 12.57
C SER A 123 4.39 -0.19 12.66
N LEU A 124 3.19 0.36 12.64
CA LEU A 124 2.89 1.78 12.74
C LEU A 124 2.01 1.99 13.96
N ARG A 125 2.48 2.76 14.92
CA ARG A 125 1.68 3.10 16.10
C ARG A 125 0.74 4.25 15.79
N ALA A 126 -0.48 4.13 16.25
CA ALA A 126 -1.50 5.14 16.07
C ALA A 126 -2.28 5.35 17.37
N SER A 127 -2.70 6.60 17.60
CA SER A 127 -3.52 6.95 18.75
C SER A 127 -4.60 7.94 18.38
N VAL A 128 -5.68 7.93 19.15
CA VAL A 128 -6.77 8.90 19.03
C VAL A 128 -7.36 9.18 20.41
N LEU A 129 -7.66 10.44 20.67
CA LEU A 129 -8.40 10.84 21.86
C LEU A 129 -9.90 10.66 21.61
N PHE A 130 -10.55 9.99 22.53
CA PHE A 130 -11.96 9.64 22.48
C PHE A 130 -12.65 10.11 23.76
N ASP A 131 -13.73 10.87 23.60
CA ASP A 131 -14.56 11.27 24.73
C ASP A 131 -15.69 10.27 24.93
N ARG A 132 -15.63 9.56 26.07
CA ARG A 132 -16.56 8.50 26.40
C ARG A 132 -17.97 9.01 26.69
N GLU A 133 -18.10 10.21 27.25
CA GLU A 133 -19.40 10.81 27.57
C GLU A 133 -20.12 11.29 26.32
N ALA A 134 -19.39 11.85 25.35
CA ALA A 134 -19.98 12.32 24.11
C ALA A 134 -20.65 11.22 23.27
N PHE A 135 -20.25 9.94 23.48
CA PHE A 135 -20.78 8.79 22.72
C PHE A 135 -21.75 7.91 23.53
N GLY A 136 -22.16 8.35 24.70
CA GLY A 136 -23.15 7.67 25.55
C GLY A 136 -22.52 6.67 26.53
N SER A 137 -22.88 6.80 27.78
CA SER A 137 -22.33 6.08 28.92
C SER A 137 -22.79 4.61 29.05
N ASN A 138 -23.40 4.04 28.01
CA ASN A 138 -23.82 2.63 28.07
C ASN A 138 -22.59 1.71 28.09
N ARG A 139 -22.60 0.77 29.03
CA ARG A 139 -21.52 -0.16 29.41
C ARG A 139 -20.94 -1.04 28.28
N SER A 140 -21.54 -1.06 27.12
CA SER A 140 -21.06 -1.77 25.95
C SER A 140 -20.67 -0.77 24.85
N THR A 141 -19.37 -0.51 24.73
CA THR A 141 -18.86 0.25 23.58
C THR A 141 -19.06 -0.59 22.32
N PRO A 142 -19.71 -0.07 21.29
CA PRO A 142 -19.89 -0.84 20.06
C PRO A 142 -18.53 -1.15 19.41
N PRO A 143 -18.41 -2.24 18.70
CA PRO A 143 -17.19 -2.55 17.97
C PRO A 143 -16.89 -1.41 17.00
N MET A 144 -15.63 -1.04 16.92
CA MET A 144 -15.16 0.07 16.12
C MET A 144 -14.55 -0.43 14.81
N THR A 145 -14.60 0.43 13.80
CA THR A 145 -13.96 0.16 12.50
C THR A 145 -12.80 1.11 12.31
N VAL A 146 -11.61 0.58 12.00
CA VAL A 146 -10.45 1.38 11.64
C VAL A 146 -10.34 1.40 10.12
N LEU A 147 -10.50 2.59 9.52
CA LEU A 147 -10.26 2.83 8.10
C LEU A 147 -8.83 3.30 7.89
N VAL A 148 -8.10 2.62 7.05
CA VAL A 148 -6.73 2.97 6.68
C VAL A 148 -6.69 3.39 5.22
N VAL A 149 -6.08 4.53 4.95
CA VAL A 149 -5.79 5.02 3.61
C VAL A 149 -4.29 5.27 3.52
N ALA A 150 -3.62 4.54 2.64
CA ALA A 150 -2.19 4.65 2.43
C ALA A 150 -1.87 4.97 0.98
N GLN A 151 -0.98 5.93 0.74
CA GLN A 151 -0.39 6.17 -0.57
C GLN A 151 0.96 5.48 -0.65
N VAL A 152 1.09 4.55 -1.58
CA VAL A 152 2.26 3.68 -1.69
C VAL A 152 2.82 3.67 -3.09
N ARG A 153 4.13 3.43 -3.20
CA ARG A 153 4.79 3.08 -4.44
C ARG A 153 5.74 1.91 -4.22
N PHE A 154 5.89 1.07 -5.22
CA PHE A 154 6.76 -0.09 -5.16
C PHE A 154 8.12 0.23 -5.75
N LYS A 155 9.17 -0.26 -5.11
CA LYS A 155 10.55 -0.15 -5.57
C LYS A 155 11.06 -1.52 -5.97
N VAL A 156 11.45 -1.66 -7.23
CA VAL A 156 12.08 -2.89 -7.76
C VAL A 156 13.45 -2.50 -8.34
N GLY A 157 14.50 -2.88 -7.66
CA GLY A 157 15.86 -2.43 -8.01
C GLY A 157 15.97 -0.90 -7.94
N LEU A 158 16.27 -0.26 -9.07
CA LEU A 158 16.36 1.20 -9.19
C LEU A 158 15.05 1.85 -9.66
N ALA A 159 14.07 1.06 -10.09
CA ALA A 159 12.81 1.56 -10.64
C ALA A 159 11.74 1.72 -9.57
N TYR A 160 10.91 2.75 -9.71
CA TYR A 160 9.73 2.98 -8.89
C TYR A 160 8.47 2.83 -9.74
N SER A 161 7.43 2.25 -9.15
CA SER A 161 6.09 2.27 -9.76
C SER A 161 5.45 3.65 -9.64
N ARG A 162 4.30 3.82 -10.31
CA ARG A 162 3.39 4.93 -9.99
C ARG A 162 2.88 4.83 -8.55
N HIS A 163 2.30 5.90 -8.03
CA HIS A 163 1.63 5.88 -6.74
C HIS A 163 0.29 5.14 -6.84
N TYR A 164 0.01 4.35 -5.83
CA TYR A 164 -1.26 3.64 -5.64
C TYR A 164 -1.86 4.08 -4.31
N GLU A 165 -3.17 4.22 -4.30
CA GLU A 165 -3.92 4.42 -3.07
C GLU A 165 -4.50 3.08 -2.63
N VAL A 166 -4.18 2.68 -1.41
CA VAL A 166 -4.69 1.47 -0.76
C VAL A 166 -5.66 1.92 0.30
N ARG A 167 -6.91 1.45 0.22
CA ARG A 167 -7.95 1.70 1.22
C ARG A 167 -8.40 0.38 1.78
N VAL A 168 -8.36 0.26 3.10
CA VAL A 168 -8.79 -0.96 3.80
C VAL A 168 -9.58 -0.61 5.04
N SER A 169 -10.48 -1.51 5.43
CA SER A 169 -11.24 -1.43 6.66
C SER A 169 -10.95 -2.63 7.56
N CYS A 170 -10.64 -2.36 8.81
CA CYS A 170 -10.36 -3.37 9.83
C CYS A 170 -11.50 -3.38 10.83
N GLN A 171 -12.23 -4.49 10.88
CA GLN A 171 -13.41 -4.62 11.78
C GLN A 171 -13.68 -6.08 12.13
N PRO A 172 -14.21 -6.36 13.33
CA PRO A 172 -14.40 -5.42 14.45
C PRO A 172 -13.10 -5.22 15.24
N VAL A 173 -12.83 -3.99 15.67
CA VAL A 173 -11.71 -3.69 16.58
C VAL A 173 -12.27 -3.34 17.95
N ASP A 174 -11.86 -4.09 18.97
CA ASP A 174 -12.26 -3.86 20.35
C ASP A 174 -11.09 -3.26 21.15
N PHE A 175 -11.24 -2.01 21.57
CA PHE A 175 -10.26 -1.28 22.37
C PHE A 175 -10.45 -1.47 23.87
N PHE A 176 -11.58 -2.03 24.31
CA PHE A 176 -11.96 -2.14 25.71
C PHE A 176 -11.99 -3.58 26.20
N ALA A 177 -11.57 -4.52 25.36
CA ALA A 177 -11.40 -5.90 25.80
C ALA A 177 -10.48 -5.93 27.03
N ALA A 178 -10.97 -6.52 28.11
CA ALA A 178 -10.19 -6.66 29.33
C ALA A 178 -8.90 -7.43 29.01
N THR A 179 -7.76 -6.86 29.36
CA THR A 179 -6.39 -7.34 29.09
C THR A 179 -6.04 -8.68 29.77
N ALA A 180 -7.02 -9.44 30.22
CA ALA A 180 -6.81 -10.71 30.87
C ALA A 180 -6.74 -11.85 29.84
N THR A 181 -5.53 -12.28 29.52
CA THR A 181 -5.18 -13.62 29.00
C THR A 181 -5.58 -14.03 27.59
N VAL A 182 -5.93 -13.13 26.70
CA VAL A 182 -6.10 -13.49 25.28
C VAL A 182 -4.95 -12.91 24.48
N ALA A 183 -4.24 -13.80 23.77
CA ALA A 183 -3.23 -13.42 22.79
C ALA A 183 -3.74 -12.25 21.95
N ALA A 184 -2.91 -11.23 21.72
CA ALA A 184 -3.24 -10.05 20.96
C ALA A 184 -4.01 -10.46 19.69
N THR A 185 -5.31 -10.22 19.68
CA THR A 185 -6.17 -10.64 18.57
C THR A 185 -5.87 -9.69 17.42
N SER A 186 -5.13 -10.17 16.43
CA SER A 186 -4.93 -9.40 15.21
C SER A 186 -6.23 -9.40 14.41
N VAL A 187 -6.64 -8.21 13.96
CA VAL A 187 -7.80 -8.02 13.09
C VAL A 187 -7.29 -7.72 11.70
N ASP A 188 -7.54 -8.62 10.77
CA ASP A 188 -7.17 -8.43 9.37
C ASP A 188 -8.07 -7.38 8.71
N CYS A 189 -7.46 -6.53 7.90
CA CYS A 189 -8.15 -5.49 7.18
C CYS A 189 -8.53 -5.96 5.78
N VAL A 190 -9.73 -5.60 5.35
CA VAL A 190 -10.30 -5.97 4.04
C VAL A 190 -10.43 -4.71 3.18
N ALA A 191 -10.13 -4.85 1.86
CA ALA A 191 -10.25 -3.78 0.87
C ALA A 191 -11.68 -3.63 0.35
#